data_5f42b3776e40181feb7ad4db40354ece
#
_entry.id   5f42b3776e40181feb7ad4db40354ece
#
_cell.length_a   1.000
_cell.length_b   1.000
_cell.length_c   1.000
_cell.angle_alpha   90.00
_cell.angle_beta   90.00
_cell.angle_gamma   90.00
#
_symmetry.space_group_name_H-M   'P 1'
#
loop_
_entity.id
_entity.type
_entity.pdbx_description
1 polymer ?
#
loop_
_entity_poly.entity_id
_entity_poly.type
_entity_poly.pdbx_seq_one_letter_code
_entity_poly.pdbx_strand_id
1 'polypeptide(L)'
;HFHFSGKESFLDNRIFDILNLLAEYKEDRRIFYGVVSNGMSMDIQGYDEVLATNISYLEISLEGSGKYNDLIRGENGYNTVYELIENVEHRDKINITSTIFDDNGADLLSMLLAYWKLGVDKFNFAPIMYYSPFEMKPLKSLSCESLLGFVSLCLDFMNNDNSPDAIDIRICMTKAMAYELFLKENILTGKIEEYIYRGNKMKYQRGNKVLEFSYPLLSIPFLNELVVTHDGYIISCADDIHYKYLDKIALPNVNIVKNSFAEILQARNEFILCYLDKELS
;
A
#
# COMPACT_ATOMS: atom_id res chain seq x y z
N HIS A 1 14.17 -3.76 1.76
CA HIS A 1 12.77 -4.06 1.42
C HIS A 1 12.59 -3.96 -0.09
N PHE A 2 12.01 -5.00 -0.69
CA PHE A 2 11.63 -5.03 -2.10
C PHE A 2 10.10 -5.13 -2.19
N HIS A 3 9.51 -4.30 -3.01
CA HIS A 3 8.07 -4.28 -3.26
C HIS A 3 7.85 -4.37 -4.76
N PHE A 4 7.30 -5.48 -5.22
CA PHE A 4 7.02 -5.70 -6.63
C PHE A 4 5.57 -5.32 -6.90
N SER A 5 5.40 -4.28 -7.69
CA SER A 5 4.08 -3.77 -8.06
C SER A 5 3.99 -3.48 -9.55
N GLY A 6 2.78 -3.43 -10.05
CA GLY A 6 2.48 -3.16 -11.45
C GLY A 6 1.00 -3.38 -11.70
N LYS A 7 0.59 -3.59 -12.95
CA LYS A 7 -0.80 -3.93 -13.25
C LYS A 7 -1.17 -5.30 -12.66
N GLU A 8 -0.32 -6.31 -12.93
CA GLU A 8 -0.40 -7.65 -12.36
C GLU A 8 0.97 -8.31 -12.47
N SER A 9 1.62 -8.52 -11.33
CA SER A 9 3.01 -8.98 -11.28
C SER A 9 3.18 -10.43 -11.74
N PHE A 10 2.18 -11.28 -11.54
CA PHE A 10 2.26 -12.71 -11.87
C PHE A 10 1.96 -13.05 -13.33
N LEU A 11 1.63 -12.07 -14.17
CA LEU A 11 1.54 -12.28 -15.62
C LEU A 11 2.91 -12.42 -16.29
N ASP A 12 3.98 -12.04 -15.63
CA ASP A 12 5.36 -12.21 -16.11
C ASP A 12 6.09 -13.29 -15.31
N ASN A 13 6.38 -14.41 -15.95
CA ASN A 13 7.03 -15.54 -15.29
C ASN A 13 8.40 -15.22 -14.67
N ARG A 14 9.07 -14.15 -15.10
CA ARG A 14 10.33 -13.69 -14.49
C ARG A 14 10.19 -13.30 -13.03
N ILE A 15 9.00 -12.99 -12.56
CA ILE A 15 8.76 -12.72 -11.14
C ILE A 15 9.13 -13.92 -10.28
N PHE A 16 8.83 -15.14 -10.72
CA PHE A 16 9.17 -16.36 -9.96
C PHE A 16 10.66 -16.57 -9.84
N ASP A 17 11.44 -16.29 -10.90
CA ASP A 17 12.90 -16.35 -10.85
C ASP A 17 13.47 -15.34 -9.84
N ILE A 18 12.90 -14.13 -9.80
CA ILE A 18 13.29 -13.07 -8.84
C ILE A 18 12.94 -13.48 -7.41
N LEU A 19 11.73 -14.02 -7.18
CA LEU A 19 11.31 -14.46 -5.85
C LEU A 19 12.18 -15.61 -5.33
N ASN A 20 12.51 -16.57 -6.18
CA ASN A 20 13.42 -17.67 -5.86
C ASN A 20 14.83 -17.15 -5.49
N LEU A 21 15.37 -16.24 -6.29
CA LEU A 21 16.65 -15.60 -6.00
C LEU A 21 16.63 -14.87 -4.65
N LEU A 22 15.57 -14.11 -4.36
CA LEU A 22 15.44 -13.40 -3.08
C LEU A 22 15.28 -14.37 -1.90
N ALA A 23 14.60 -15.50 -2.11
CA ALA A 23 14.46 -16.53 -1.10
C ALA A 23 15.81 -17.12 -0.66
N GLU A 24 16.75 -17.33 -1.60
CA GLU A 24 18.10 -17.80 -1.30
C GLU A 24 18.91 -16.83 -0.42
N TYR A 25 18.65 -15.52 -0.54
CA TYR A 25 19.39 -14.48 0.20
C TYR A 25 18.68 -14.00 1.48
N LYS A 26 17.42 -14.37 1.70
CA LYS A 26 16.60 -13.81 2.80
C LYS A 26 17.17 -14.12 4.17
N GLU A 27 17.60 -15.36 4.40
CA GLU A 27 18.12 -15.80 5.69
C GLU A 27 19.39 -15.05 6.10
N ASP A 28 20.29 -14.84 5.14
CA ASP A 28 21.59 -14.23 5.37
C ASP A 28 21.54 -12.70 5.53
N ARG A 29 20.55 -12.01 4.95
CA ARG A 29 20.58 -10.55 4.78
C ARG A 29 19.38 -9.81 5.34
N ARG A 30 18.45 -10.46 6.00
CA ARG A 30 17.20 -9.86 6.52
C ARG A 30 16.43 -9.13 5.41
N ILE A 31 16.35 -9.73 4.26
CA ILE A 31 15.61 -9.18 3.12
C ILE A 31 14.13 -9.35 3.39
N PHE A 32 13.38 -8.26 3.27
CA PHE A 32 11.93 -8.25 3.33
C PHE A 32 11.38 -7.93 1.95
N TYR A 33 10.50 -8.77 1.41
CA TYR A 33 9.98 -8.59 0.06
C TYR A 33 8.55 -9.09 -0.07
N GLY A 34 7.79 -8.43 -0.95
CA GLY A 34 6.42 -8.76 -1.24
C GLY A 34 5.99 -8.39 -2.65
N VAL A 35 4.85 -8.92 -3.06
CA VAL A 35 4.28 -8.74 -4.40
C VAL A 35 2.87 -8.21 -4.27
N VAL A 36 2.50 -7.31 -5.17
CA VAL A 36 1.11 -6.84 -5.35
C VAL A 36 0.46 -7.61 -6.48
N SER A 37 -0.76 -8.07 -6.24
CA SER A 37 -1.58 -8.83 -7.19
C SER A 37 -3.05 -8.41 -7.11
N ASN A 38 -3.80 -8.67 -8.18
CA ASN A 38 -5.25 -8.59 -8.17
C ASN A 38 -5.93 -9.83 -7.55
N GLY A 39 -5.16 -10.89 -7.25
CA GLY A 39 -5.66 -12.14 -6.70
C GLY A 39 -6.36 -13.07 -7.70
N MET A 40 -6.24 -12.79 -9.01
CA MET A 40 -6.98 -13.51 -10.08
C MET A 40 -6.09 -14.06 -11.19
N SER A 41 -4.77 -13.91 -11.08
CA SER A 41 -3.82 -14.25 -12.14
C SER A 41 -3.35 -15.69 -12.13
N MET A 42 -3.59 -16.41 -11.04
CA MET A 42 -3.27 -17.82 -10.85
C MET A 42 -4.45 -18.54 -10.20
N ASP A 43 -4.41 -19.87 -10.21
CA ASP A 43 -5.29 -20.70 -9.38
C ASP A 43 -4.84 -20.71 -7.91
N ILE A 44 -5.63 -21.32 -7.04
CA ILE A 44 -5.37 -21.41 -5.59
C ILE A 44 -4.03 -22.10 -5.33
N GLN A 45 -3.71 -23.18 -6.08
CA GLN A 45 -2.45 -23.90 -5.91
C GLN A 45 -1.25 -23.00 -6.24
N GLY A 46 -1.30 -22.21 -7.31
CA GLY A 46 -0.23 -21.27 -7.69
C GLY A 46 0.01 -20.22 -6.61
N TYR A 47 -1.05 -19.70 -6.00
CA TYR A 47 -0.92 -18.77 -4.87
C TYR A 47 -0.37 -19.44 -3.62
N ASP A 48 -0.77 -20.66 -3.29
CA ASP A 48 -0.21 -21.42 -2.17
C ASP A 48 1.28 -21.69 -2.36
N GLU A 49 1.71 -22.07 -3.56
CA GLU A 49 3.13 -22.26 -3.89
C GLU A 49 3.94 -20.98 -3.66
N VAL A 50 3.42 -19.81 -4.06
CA VAL A 50 4.06 -18.51 -3.79
C VAL A 50 4.11 -18.19 -2.31
N LEU A 51 2.99 -18.38 -1.60
CA LEU A 51 2.89 -18.11 -0.16
C LEU A 51 3.75 -19.07 0.66
N ALA A 52 3.93 -20.32 0.22
CA ALA A 52 4.81 -21.31 0.86
C ALA A 52 6.30 -20.94 0.73
N THR A 53 6.67 -20.08 -0.23
CA THR A 53 8.03 -19.56 -0.34
C THR A 53 8.38 -18.62 0.82
N ASN A 54 9.62 -18.16 0.86
CA ASN A 54 10.07 -17.16 1.85
C ASN A 54 9.54 -15.74 1.61
N ILE A 55 8.47 -15.54 0.79
CA ILE A 55 7.82 -14.24 0.61
C ILE A 55 7.37 -13.68 1.96
N SER A 56 7.55 -12.39 2.18
CA SER A 56 7.19 -11.74 3.44
C SER A 56 5.71 -11.37 3.48
N TYR A 57 5.15 -11.03 2.32
CA TYR A 57 3.72 -10.75 2.16
C TYR A 57 3.30 -10.81 0.69
N LEU A 58 2.03 -11.13 0.48
CA LEU A 58 1.29 -10.96 -0.76
C LEU A 58 0.24 -9.87 -0.53
N GLU A 59 0.31 -8.78 -1.26
CA GLU A 59 -0.66 -7.70 -1.17
C GLU A 59 -1.72 -7.87 -2.25
N ILE A 60 -2.97 -8.10 -1.84
CA ILE A 60 -4.10 -8.26 -2.75
C ILE A 60 -4.91 -6.97 -2.76
N SER A 61 -5.15 -6.47 -3.96
CA SER A 61 -5.91 -5.25 -4.17
C SER A 61 -7.41 -5.52 -4.28
N LEU A 62 -8.21 -4.95 -3.37
CA LEU A 62 -9.67 -5.02 -3.36
C LEU A 62 -10.27 -3.65 -3.07
N GLU A 63 -11.37 -3.27 -3.71
CA GLU A 63 -11.97 -1.94 -3.58
C GLU A 63 -13.32 -1.94 -2.82
N GLY A 64 -13.51 -2.90 -1.94
CA GLY A 64 -14.73 -3.11 -1.18
C GLY A 64 -15.39 -4.44 -1.49
N SER A 65 -16.64 -4.62 -1.11
CA SER A 65 -17.45 -5.78 -1.46
C SER A 65 -17.83 -5.78 -2.95
N GLY A 66 -18.48 -6.85 -3.42
CA GLY A 66 -18.71 -7.10 -4.84
C GLY A 66 -19.11 -5.90 -5.68
N LYS A 67 -20.00 -5.04 -5.17
CA LYS A 67 -20.50 -3.87 -5.92
C LYS A 67 -19.39 -2.92 -6.37
N TYR A 68 -18.53 -2.49 -5.46
CA TYR A 68 -17.46 -1.53 -5.76
C TYR A 68 -16.25 -2.20 -6.37
N ASN A 69 -15.93 -3.39 -5.91
CA ASN A 69 -14.81 -4.15 -6.47
C ASN A 69 -15.06 -4.48 -7.95
N ASP A 70 -16.26 -4.98 -8.29
CA ASP A 70 -16.60 -5.35 -9.66
C ASP A 70 -16.67 -4.14 -10.59
N LEU A 71 -17.11 -2.98 -10.08
CA LEU A 71 -17.09 -1.73 -10.84
C LEU A 71 -15.67 -1.30 -11.27
N ILE A 72 -14.67 -1.54 -10.40
CA ILE A 72 -13.32 -1.03 -10.62
C ILE A 72 -12.40 -2.09 -11.21
N ARG A 73 -12.54 -3.34 -10.80
CA ARG A 73 -11.61 -4.44 -11.12
C ARG A 73 -12.19 -5.50 -12.04
N GLY A 74 -13.48 -5.43 -12.34
CA GLY A 74 -14.19 -6.36 -13.22
C GLY A 74 -15.08 -7.35 -12.46
N GLU A 75 -16.02 -7.92 -13.19
CA GLU A 75 -17.02 -8.84 -12.64
C GLU A 75 -16.40 -10.05 -11.93
N ASN A 76 -17.01 -10.46 -10.83
CA ASN A 76 -16.61 -11.58 -9.99
C ASN A 76 -15.27 -11.46 -9.25
N GLY A 77 -14.56 -10.35 -9.36
CA GLY A 77 -13.26 -10.19 -8.71
C GLY A 77 -13.32 -10.41 -7.20
N TYR A 78 -14.33 -9.88 -6.54
CA TYR A 78 -14.52 -10.06 -5.09
C TYR A 78 -14.69 -11.53 -4.68
N ASN A 79 -15.57 -12.27 -5.36
CA ASN A 79 -15.83 -13.66 -5.03
C ASN A 79 -14.61 -14.55 -5.30
N THR A 80 -13.90 -14.32 -6.41
CA THR A 80 -12.68 -15.04 -6.75
C THR A 80 -11.62 -14.88 -5.67
N VAL A 81 -11.40 -13.64 -5.19
CA VAL A 81 -10.44 -13.38 -4.12
C VAL A 81 -10.93 -13.94 -2.78
N TYR A 82 -12.24 -13.92 -2.53
CA TYR A 82 -12.79 -14.52 -1.33
C TYR A 82 -12.54 -16.04 -1.29
N GLU A 83 -12.82 -16.75 -2.39
CA GLU A 83 -12.55 -18.17 -2.52
C GLU A 83 -11.05 -18.48 -2.43
N LEU A 84 -10.19 -17.66 -3.03
CA LEU A 84 -8.75 -17.77 -2.91
C LEU A 84 -8.34 -17.74 -1.43
N ILE A 85 -8.70 -16.70 -0.70
CA ILE A 85 -8.27 -16.51 0.69
C ILE A 85 -8.91 -17.56 1.63
N GLU A 86 -10.13 -18.01 1.34
CA GLU A 86 -10.78 -19.07 2.09
C GLU A 86 -10.03 -20.41 1.99
N ASN A 87 -9.32 -20.66 0.88
CA ASN A 87 -8.73 -21.96 0.59
C ASN A 87 -7.20 -22.02 0.68
N VAL A 88 -6.48 -20.87 0.68
CA VAL A 88 -5.02 -20.89 0.86
C VAL A 88 -4.61 -21.16 2.31
N GLU A 89 -3.44 -21.76 2.51
CA GLU A 89 -2.94 -22.10 3.86
C GLU A 89 -2.33 -20.89 4.58
N HIS A 90 -1.47 -20.10 3.91
CA HIS A 90 -0.67 -19.04 4.53
C HIS A 90 -1.34 -17.65 4.48
N ARG A 91 -2.56 -17.54 5.04
CA ARG A 91 -3.34 -16.28 5.07
C ARG A 91 -2.68 -15.18 5.89
N ASP A 92 -1.86 -15.54 6.86
CA ASP A 92 -1.06 -14.64 7.70
C ASP A 92 -0.05 -13.80 6.90
N LYS A 93 0.29 -14.24 5.68
CA LYS A 93 1.12 -13.48 4.74
C LYS A 93 0.32 -12.58 3.79
N ILE A 94 -1.00 -12.64 3.79
CA ILE A 94 -1.83 -11.84 2.91
C ILE A 94 -2.12 -10.48 3.57
N ASN A 95 -1.86 -9.42 2.82
CA ASN A 95 -2.31 -8.06 3.13
C ASN A 95 -3.39 -7.68 2.12
N ILE A 96 -4.45 -7.02 2.56
CA ILE A 96 -5.43 -6.42 1.64
C ILE A 96 -5.16 -4.94 1.53
N THR A 97 -5.10 -4.42 0.31
CA THR A 97 -4.98 -3.00 0.04
C THR A 97 -6.19 -2.50 -0.72
N SER A 98 -6.70 -1.33 -0.34
CA SER A 98 -7.91 -0.76 -0.91
C SER A 98 -7.81 0.74 -1.08
N THR A 99 -8.50 1.25 -2.11
CA THR A 99 -8.65 2.67 -2.33
C THR A 99 -9.91 3.19 -1.63
N ILE A 100 -9.76 4.23 -0.81
CA ILE A 100 -10.89 4.93 -0.20
C ILE A 100 -11.35 6.04 -1.13
N PHE A 101 -12.65 6.10 -1.39
CA PHE A 101 -13.32 7.19 -2.09
C PHE A 101 -14.65 7.54 -1.40
N ASP A 102 -15.32 8.59 -1.84
CA ASP A 102 -16.37 9.26 -1.05
C ASP A 102 -17.49 8.34 -0.56
N ASP A 103 -17.83 7.32 -1.33
CA ASP A 103 -19.03 6.51 -1.10
C ASP A 103 -18.75 5.07 -0.61
N ASN A 104 -17.48 4.64 -0.40
CA ASN A 104 -17.18 3.23 -0.12
C ASN A 104 -16.78 2.89 1.33
N GLY A 105 -16.71 3.85 2.24
CA GLY A 105 -16.16 3.61 3.58
C GLY A 105 -16.87 2.50 4.38
N ALA A 106 -18.20 2.48 4.39
CA ALA A 106 -18.96 1.42 5.08
C ALA A 106 -18.80 0.05 4.41
N ASP A 107 -18.68 0.03 3.09
CA ASP A 107 -18.47 -1.16 2.30
C ASP A 107 -17.06 -1.73 2.52
N LEU A 108 -16.05 -0.86 2.62
CA LEU A 108 -14.68 -1.25 2.98
C LEU A 108 -14.60 -1.88 4.38
N LEU A 109 -15.33 -1.34 5.37
CA LEU A 109 -15.40 -1.98 6.69
C LEU A 109 -16.07 -3.36 6.61
N SER A 110 -17.13 -3.49 5.83
CA SER A 110 -17.82 -4.78 5.65
C SER A 110 -16.90 -5.82 5.01
N MET A 111 -16.13 -5.42 3.99
CA MET A 111 -15.10 -6.23 3.36
C MET A 111 -14.01 -6.61 4.36
N LEU A 112 -13.45 -5.64 5.08
CA LEU A 112 -12.42 -5.87 6.10
C LEU A 112 -12.88 -6.94 7.10
N LEU A 113 -14.09 -6.81 7.65
CA LEU A 113 -14.63 -7.76 8.62
C LEU A 113 -14.82 -9.17 8.02
N ALA A 114 -15.20 -9.27 6.75
CA ALA A 114 -15.34 -10.55 6.06
C ALA A 114 -13.99 -11.26 5.94
N TYR A 115 -12.96 -10.58 5.47
CA TYR A 115 -11.62 -11.15 5.29
C TYR A 115 -10.88 -11.38 6.61
N TRP A 116 -11.10 -10.52 7.61
CA TRP A 116 -10.56 -10.74 8.94
C TRP A 116 -11.07 -12.03 9.58
N LYS A 117 -12.36 -12.37 9.38
CA LYS A 117 -12.93 -13.66 9.80
C LYS A 117 -12.31 -14.86 9.07
N LEU A 118 -11.76 -14.68 7.89
CA LEU A 118 -10.99 -15.69 7.17
C LEU A 118 -9.54 -15.80 7.66
N GLY A 119 -9.08 -14.91 8.55
CA GLY A 119 -7.73 -14.93 9.12
C GLY A 119 -6.74 -13.94 8.51
N VAL A 120 -7.18 -13.01 7.65
CA VAL A 120 -6.35 -11.89 7.20
C VAL A 120 -6.31 -10.83 8.30
N ASP A 121 -5.12 -10.44 8.72
CA ASP A 121 -4.93 -9.50 9.83
C ASP A 121 -4.37 -8.13 9.43
N LYS A 122 -4.05 -7.91 8.16
CA LYS A 122 -3.41 -6.68 7.66
C LYS A 122 -4.18 -6.04 6.53
N PHE A 123 -4.58 -4.79 6.75
CA PHE A 123 -5.38 -3.99 5.81
C PHE A 123 -4.76 -2.62 5.61
N ASN A 124 -4.49 -2.26 4.35
CA ASN A 124 -3.96 -0.98 3.95
C ASN A 124 -5.01 -0.20 3.17
N PHE A 125 -5.22 1.05 3.52
CA PHE A 125 -6.17 1.94 2.87
C PHE A 125 -5.47 3.21 2.41
N ALA A 126 -5.72 3.63 1.17
CA ALA A 126 -5.20 4.87 0.64
C ALA A 126 -6.31 5.69 -0.03
N PRO A 127 -6.28 7.01 0.02
CA PRO A 127 -7.24 7.84 -0.69
C PRO A 127 -7.08 7.66 -2.20
N ILE A 128 -8.20 7.74 -2.93
CA ILE A 128 -8.14 7.78 -4.39
C ILE A 128 -7.37 9.03 -4.83
N MET A 129 -6.40 8.83 -5.69
CA MET A 129 -5.62 9.92 -6.29
C MET A 129 -5.85 9.93 -7.79
N TYR A 130 -6.22 11.10 -8.33
CA TYR A 130 -6.37 11.31 -9.76
C TYR A 130 -5.14 12.02 -10.29
N TYR A 131 -4.34 11.32 -11.05
CA TYR A 131 -3.10 11.86 -11.63
C TYR A 131 -3.33 12.61 -12.94
N SER A 132 -4.52 12.49 -13.52
CA SER A 132 -4.85 13.15 -14.79
C SER A 132 -6.26 13.75 -14.77
N PRO A 133 -6.44 15.02 -15.14
CA PRO A 133 -7.76 15.64 -15.31
C PRO A 133 -8.58 15.00 -16.45
N PHE A 134 -7.96 14.16 -17.28
CA PHE A 134 -8.61 13.48 -18.41
C PHE A 134 -9.14 12.07 -18.04
N GLU A 135 -8.83 11.58 -16.86
CA GLU A 135 -9.43 10.33 -16.36
C GLU A 135 -10.83 10.62 -15.82
N MET A 136 -11.81 10.58 -16.69
CA MET A 136 -13.22 10.60 -16.28
C MET A 136 -13.55 9.25 -15.62
N LYS A 137 -13.35 9.16 -14.32
CA LYS A 137 -13.80 8.00 -13.56
C LYS A 137 -15.11 8.34 -12.83
N PRO A 138 -16.03 7.38 -12.71
CA PRO A 138 -17.30 7.59 -12.02
C PRO A 138 -17.16 7.76 -10.51
N LEU A 139 -15.94 7.63 -9.98
CA LEU A 139 -15.68 7.70 -8.54
C LEU A 139 -15.42 9.13 -8.10
N LYS A 140 -16.02 9.51 -7.00
CA LYS A 140 -15.77 10.82 -6.39
C LYS A 140 -14.46 10.82 -5.61
N SER A 141 -13.74 11.94 -5.66
CA SER A 141 -12.61 12.16 -4.78
C SER A 141 -13.01 12.06 -3.32
N LEU A 142 -12.12 11.50 -2.50
CA LEU A 142 -12.36 11.38 -1.07
C LEU A 142 -12.44 12.75 -0.40
N SER A 143 -13.57 13.03 0.25
CA SER A 143 -13.71 14.18 1.14
C SER A 143 -13.14 13.90 2.53
N CYS A 144 -12.79 14.95 3.28
CA CYS A 144 -12.37 14.78 4.68
C CYS A 144 -13.49 14.19 5.52
N GLU A 145 -14.74 14.53 5.25
CA GLU A 145 -15.92 14.01 5.96
C GLU A 145 -16.07 12.49 5.76
N SER A 146 -15.94 12.00 4.54
CA SER A 146 -16.02 10.58 4.23
C SER A 146 -14.85 9.79 4.84
N LEU A 147 -13.64 10.36 4.82
CA LEU A 147 -12.49 9.76 5.51
C LEU A 147 -12.72 9.69 7.02
N LEU A 148 -13.25 10.75 7.62
CA LEU A 148 -13.64 10.78 9.03
C LEU A 148 -14.68 9.73 9.37
N GLY A 149 -15.68 9.57 8.52
CA GLY A 149 -16.69 8.54 8.65
C GLY A 149 -16.07 7.15 8.68
N PHE A 150 -15.17 6.84 7.75
CA PHE A 150 -14.48 5.57 7.72
C PHE A 150 -13.59 5.33 8.96
N VAL A 151 -12.81 6.33 9.37
CA VAL A 151 -12.00 6.28 10.61
C VAL A 151 -12.88 6.01 11.83
N SER A 152 -14.03 6.69 11.95
CA SER A 152 -14.96 6.48 13.04
C SER A 152 -15.51 5.05 13.06
N LEU A 153 -15.85 4.50 11.92
CA LEU A 153 -16.30 3.11 11.79
C LEU A 153 -15.21 2.12 12.24
N CYS A 154 -13.95 2.33 11.86
CA CYS A 154 -12.83 1.50 12.31
C CYS A 154 -12.62 1.59 13.83
N LEU A 155 -12.70 2.80 14.41
CA LEU A 155 -12.58 3.01 15.85
C LEU A 155 -13.74 2.37 16.61
N ASP A 156 -14.97 2.50 16.13
CA ASP A 156 -16.14 1.89 16.74
C ASP A 156 -16.05 0.37 16.72
N PHE A 157 -15.61 -0.22 15.60
CA PHE A 157 -15.29 -1.65 15.51
C PHE A 157 -14.27 -2.06 16.58
N MET A 158 -13.11 -1.40 16.61
CA MET A 158 -12.03 -1.74 17.54
C MET A 158 -12.47 -1.57 19.01
N ASN A 159 -13.35 -0.61 19.31
CA ASN A 159 -13.84 -0.36 20.65
C ASN A 159 -14.91 -1.34 21.10
N ASN A 160 -15.69 -1.88 20.21
CA ASN A 160 -16.81 -2.77 20.53
C ASN A 160 -16.48 -4.26 20.38
N ASP A 161 -15.48 -4.60 19.58
CA ASP A 161 -15.06 -5.98 19.43
C ASP A 161 -14.08 -6.39 20.53
N ASN A 162 -14.46 -7.42 21.29
CA ASN A 162 -13.68 -7.96 22.42
C ASN A 162 -12.93 -9.25 22.06
N SER A 163 -12.90 -9.66 20.80
CA SER A 163 -12.12 -10.82 20.39
C SER A 163 -10.62 -10.60 20.66
N PRO A 164 -9.87 -11.66 20.97
CA PRO A 164 -8.41 -11.58 21.14
C PRO A 164 -7.66 -11.49 19.80
N ASP A 165 -8.38 -11.58 18.68
CA ASP A 165 -7.77 -11.67 17.35
C ASP A 165 -7.08 -10.35 16.96
N ALA A 166 -5.90 -10.48 16.36
CA ALA A 166 -5.11 -9.35 15.91
C ALA A 166 -5.69 -8.76 14.63
N ILE A 167 -5.58 -7.44 14.51
CA ILE A 167 -5.81 -6.73 13.24
C ILE A 167 -4.93 -5.48 13.18
N ASP A 168 -4.31 -5.25 12.04
CA ASP A 168 -3.50 -4.07 11.72
C ASP A 168 -4.16 -3.32 10.54
N ILE A 169 -4.79 -2.20 10.86
CA ILE A 169 -5.45 -1.32 9.88
C ILE A 169 -4.54 -0.12 9.66
N ARG A 170 -4.11 0.11 8.43
CA ARG A 170 -3.27 1.24 8.05
C ARG A 170 -4.00 2.13 7.08
N ILE A 171 -4.04 3.42 7.39
CA ILE A 171 -4.64 4.44 6.54
C ILE A 171 -3.55 5.42 6.12
N CYS A 172 -3.19 5.41 4.84
CA CYS A 172 -2.37 6.45 4.24
C CYS A 172 -3.22 7.68 3.96
N MET A 173 -2.68 8.87 4.22
CA MET A 173 -3.39 10.13 4.02
C MET A 173 -2.51 11.12 3.30
N THR A 174 -3.14 12.11 2.66
CA THR A 174 -2.42 13.31 2.25
C THR A 174 -2.10 14.18 3.48
N LYS A 175 -1.10 15.04 3.37
CA LYS A 175 -0.74 15.99 4.44
C LYS A 175 -1.92 16.91 4.81
N ALA A 176 -2.71 17.32 3.82
CA ALA A 176 -3.89 18.15 4.05
C ALA A 176 -4.97 17.41 4.84
N MET A 177 -5.25 16.14 4.49
CA MET A 177 -6.20 15.30 5.23
C MET A 177 -5.74 15.06 6.66
N ALA A 178 -4.45 14.77 6.87
CA ALA A 178 -3.89 14.60 8.20
C ALA A 178 -4.04 15.88 9.04
N TYR A 179 -3.81 17.05 8.46
CA TYR A 179 -3.99 18.33 9.13
C TYR A 179 -5.44 18.54 9.57
N GLU A 180 -6.41 18.37 8.68
CA GLU A 180 -7.83 18.51 8.98
C GLU A 180 -8.28 17.54 10.09
N LEU A 181 -7.90 16.27 9.98
CA LEU A 181 -8.25 15.22 10.93
C LEU A 181 -7.70 15.44 12.34
N PHE A 182 -6.44 15.82 12.45
CA PHE A 182 -5.75 15.80 13.72
C PHE A 182 -5.67 17.16 14.40
N LEU A 183 -5.58 18.22 13.63
CA LEU A 183 -5.40 19.57 14.19
C LEU A 183 -6.71 20.35 14.30
N LYS A 184 -7.62 20.18 13.35
CA LYS A 184 -8.87 20.94 13.31
C LYS A 184 -9.99 20.28 14.07
N GLU A 185 -10.18 18.98 13.89
CA GLU A 185 -11.34 18.27 14.44
C GLU A 185 -11.09 17.61 15.80
N ASN A 186 -9.85 17.56 16.26
CA ASN A 186 -9.46 16.91 17.53
C ASN A 186 -10.00 15.47 17.70
N ILE A 187 -10.26 14.78 16.60
CA ILE A 187 -11.05 13.54 16.58
C ILE A 187 -10.41 12.43 17.38
N LEU A 188 -9.10 12.44 17.44
CA LEU A 188 -8.35 11.37 18.09
C LEU A 188 -7.92 11.73 19.54
N THR A 189 -8.05 12.96 19.97
CA THR A 189 -7.49 13.43 21.26
C THR A 189 -8.19 12.86 22.49
N GLY A 190 -9.41 12.37 22.38
CA GLY A 190 -10.14 11.78 23.51
C GLY A 190 -10.09 10.25 23.62
N LYS A 191 -9.59 9.56 22.60
CA LYS A 191 -9.70 8.09 22.46
C LYS A 191 -8.37 7.35 22.33
N ILE A 192 -7.24 8.05 22.35
CA ILE A 192 -5.94 7.44 22.09
C ILE A 192 -5.20 7.24 23.39
N GLU A 193 -5.05 5.98 23.79
CA GLU A 193 -4.30 5.61 24.99
C GLU A 193 -2.78 5.71 24.80
N GLU A 194 -2.28 5.70 23.58
CA GLU A 194 -0.85 5.79 23.30
C GLU A 194 -0.57 6.42 21.94
N TYR A 195 -0.09 7.67 21.97
CA TYR A 195 0.53 8.30 20.80
C TYR A 195 2.00 7.93 20.74
N ILE A 196 2.36 6.97 19.92
CA ILE A 196 3.75 6.83 19.53
C ILE A 196 3.97 7.69 18.29
N TYR A 197 4.30 8.95 18.49
CA TYR A 197 4.70 9.85 17.42
C TYR A 197 6.10 9.50 16.97
N ARG A 198 6.23 8.78 15.87
CA ARG A 198 7.48 8.64 15.13
C ARG A 198 7.32 9.33 13.78
N GLY A 199 7.61 10.64 13.78
CA GLY A 199 7.71 11.40 12.53
C GLY A 199 6.36 11.63 11.85
N ASN A 200 5.93 10.74 10.98
CA ASN A 200 4.76 10.86 10.13
C ASN A 200 3.69 9.77 10.37
N LYS A 201 3.74 9.13 11.52
CA LYS A 201 2.81 8.04 11.85
C LYS A 201 2.15 8.31 13.19
N MET A 202 0.86 8.03 13.26
CA MET A 202 0.09 8.00 14.49
C MET A 202 -0.55 6.63 14.62
N LYS A 203 -0.59 6.13 15.85
CA LYS A 203 -1.07 4.79 16.15
C LYS A 203 -2.09 4.83 17.27
N TYR A 204 -3.25 4.27 17.02
CA TYR A 204 -4.22 3.89 18.04
C TYR A 204 -4.14 2.39 18.27
N GLN A 205 -4.08 1.95 19.53
CA GLN A 205 -4.01 0.53 19.84
C GLN A 205 -4.98 0.18 20.96
N ARG A 206 -5.70 -0.93 20.78
CA ARG A 206 -6.54 -1.54 21.79
C ARG A 206 -6.36 -3.05 21.78
N GLY A 207 -5.68 -3.59 22.80
CA GLY A 207 -5.30 -5.01 22.83
C GLY A 207 -4.42 -5.36 21.63
N ASN A 208 -4.83 -6.37 20.87
CA ASN A 208 -4.14 -6.80 19.65
C ASN A 208 -4.59 -6.07 18.38
N LYS A 209 -5.46 -5.07 18.50
CA LYS A 209 -6.00 -4.29 17.39
C LYS A 209 -5.23 -2.98 17.24
N VAL A 210 -4.79 -2.69 16.04
CA VAL A 210 -3.98 -1.52 15.69
C VAL A 210 -4.65 -0.75 14.57
N LEU A 211 -4.75 0.58 14.72
CA LEU A 211 -5.10 1.52 13.67
C LEU A 211 -3.95 2.52 13.53
N GLU A 212 -3.22 2.44 12.44
CA GLU A 212 -2.09 3.31 12.12
C GLU A 212 -2.48 4.29 11.02
N PHE A 213 -2.16 5.56 11.24
CA PHE A 213 -2.27 6.61 10.23
C PHE A 213 -0.88 7.01 9.79
N SER A 214 -0.66 7.10 8.50
CA SER A 214 0.59 7.60 7.92
C SER A 214 0.32 8.72 6.93
N TYR A 215 1.23 9.71 6.89
CA TYR A 215 1.20 10.79 5.91
C TYR A 215 2.63 11.21 5.57
N PRO A 216 2.91 11.66 4.35
CA PRO A 216 4.23 12.10 3.97
C PRO A 216 4.59 13.40 4.69
N LEU A 217 5.68 13.42 5.46
CA LEU A 217 6.19 14.64 6.13
C LEU A 217 6.84 15.60 5.15
N LEU A 218 7.76 15.08 4.37
CA LEU A 218 8.48 15.76 3.29
C LEU A 218 8.75 14.70 2.23
N SER A 219 8.27 14.94 1.04
CA SER A 219 8.69 14.14 -0.11
C SER A 219 9.98 14.71 -0.67
N ILE A 220 11.11 14.43 -0.02
CA ILE A 220 12.39 14.62 -0.68
C ILE A 220 12.53 13.49 -1.67
N PRO A 221 12.54 13.78 -2.98
CA PRO A 221 12.65 12.74 -4.00
C PRO A 221 13.86 11.83 -3.73
N PHE A 222 13.68 10.53 -3.92
CA PHE A 222 14.72 9.50 -3.76
C PHE A 222 15.29 9.31 -2.35
N LEU A 223 14.80 9.99 -1.31
CA LEU A 223 15.37 9.87 0.03
C LEU A 223 15.08 8.50 0.66
N ASN A 224 13.83 8.06 0.57
CA ASN A 224 13.36 6.88 1.29
C ASN A 224 13.25 5.63 0.40
N GLU A 225 13.07 5.82 -0.89
CA GLU A 225 12.87 4.74 -1.84
C GLU A 225 13.51 5.03 -3.20
N LEU A 226 13.80 3.95 -3.91
CA LEU A 226 14.15 3.97 -5.32
C LEU A 226 13.15 3.07 -6.03
N VAL A 227 12.42 3.62 -6.97
CA VAL A 227 11.48 2.88 -7.81
C VAL A 227 12.15 2.61 -9.15
N VAL A 228 12.20 1.36 -9.55
CA VAL A 228 12.73 0.93 -10.84
C VAL A 228 11.57 0.64 -11.77
N THR A 229 11.52 1.33 -12.90
CA THR A 229 10.53 1.06 -13.94
C THR A 229 10.87 -0.21 -14.73
N HIS A 230 9.91 -0.74 -15.49
CA HIS A 230 10.09 -1.96 -16.29
C HIS A 230 11.20 -1.85 -17.36
N ASP A 231 11.53 -0.63 -17.80
CA ASP A 231 12.59 -0.29 -18.75
C ASP A 231 13.89 0.18 -18.05
N GLY A 232 13.93 0.07 -16.71
CA GLY A 232 15.14 0.23 -15.91
C GLY A 232 15.43 1.66 -15.46
N TYR A 233 14.55 2.62 -15.69
CA TYR A 233 14.72 3.98 -15.14
C TYR A 233 14.53 3.98 -13.62
N ILE A 234 15.25 4.87 -12.95
CA ILE A 234 15.10 5.09 -11.50
C ILE A 234 14.27 6.33 -11.28
N ILE A 235 13.13 6.19 -10.62
CA ILE A 235 12.21 7.30 -10.33
C ILE A 235 12.02 7.47 -8.82
N SER A 236 11.53 8.63 -8.41
CA SER A 236 11.44 9.02 -6.99
C SER A 236 10.30 8.36 -6.23
N CYS A 237 9.21 8.07 -6.90
CA CYS A 237 8.01 7.53 -6.27
C CYS A 237 7.20 6.74 -7.30
N ALA A 238 6.57 5.65 -6.85
CA ALA A 238 5.70 4.85 -7.71
C ALA A 238 4.47 5.64 -8.21
N ASP A 239 4.01 6.61 -7.42
CA ASP A 239 2.86 7.45 -7.74
C ASP A 239 3.17 8.50 -8.81
N ASP A 240 4.44 8.81 -9.05
CA ASP A 240 4.90 9.76 -10.05
C ASP A 240 4.99 9.17 -11.47
N ILE A 241 4.53 7.92 -11.67
CA ILE A 241 4.61 7.21 -12.96
C ILE A 241 3.65 7.80 -14.00
N HIS A 242 3.77 9.07 -14.26
CA HIS A 242 3.29 9.64 -15.50
C HIS A 242 4.44 9.67 -16.51
N TYR A 243 4.46 8.69 -17.41
CA TYR A 243 5.46 8.58 -18.48
C TYR A 243 5.71 9.91 -19.26
N LYS A 244 4.76 10.82 -19.25
CA LYS A 244 4.90 12.16 -19.82
C LYS A 244 5.88 13.07 -19.07
N TYR A 245 6.28 12.71 -17.87
CA TYR A 245 7.13 13.54 -17.00
C TYR A 245 8.37 12.80 -16.50
N LEU A 246 8.71 11.65 -17.08
CA LEU A 246 9.91 10.87 -16.70
C LEU A 246 11.18 11.73 -16.68
N ASP A 247 11.33 12.66 -17.64
CA ASP A 247 12.47 13.57 -17.70
C ASP A 247 12.60 14.47 -16.45
N LYS A 248 11.51 14.64 -15.69
CA LYS A 248 11.47 15.50 -14.49
C LYS A 248 11.57 14.73 -13.19
N ILE A 249 11.18 13.45 -13.18
CA ILE A 249 11.07 12.61 -11.99
C ILE A 249 12.10 11.47 -11.96
N ALA A 250 12.72 11.14 -13.09
CA ALA A 250 13.75 10.13 -13.17
C ALA A 250 15.12 10.71 -12.76
N LEU A 251 15.97 9.86 -12.17
CA LEU A 251 17.38 10.22 -11.98
C LEU A 251 18.04 10.44 -13.36
N PRO A 252 18.62 11.63 -13.62
CA PRO A 252 19.18 11.95 -14.91
C PRO A 252 20.33 10.97 -15.27
N ASN A 253 20.30 10.49 -16.50
CA ASN A 253 21.37 9.64 -17.06
C ASN A 253 21.64 8.32 -16.33
N VAL A 254 20.70 7.83 -15.55
CA VAL A 254 20.86 6.58 -14.76
C VAL A 254 19.80 5.57 -15.15
N ASN A 255 20.25 4.34 -15.40
CA ASN A 255 19.39 3.21 -15.69
C ASN A 255 20.00 1.94 -15.08
N ILE A 256 19.19 1.12 -14.38
CA ILE A 256 19.69 -0.05 -13.64
C ILE A 256 20.37 -1.11 -14.54
N VAL A 257 20.01 -1.16 -15.82
CA VAL A 257 20.61 -2.09 -16.78
C VAL A 257 21.99 -1.62 -17.25
N LYS A 258 22.25 -0.31 -17.20
CA LYS A 258 23.44 0.33 -17.76
C LYS A 258 24.45 0.77 -16.72
N ASN A 259 24.03 0.99 -15.50
CA ASN A 259 24.84 1.58 -14.43
C ASN A 259 24.99 0.60 -13.27
N SER A 260 26.14 0.62 -12.64
CA SER A 260 26.36 -0.08 -11.38
C SER A 260 25.55 0.52 -10.25
N PHE A 261 25.28 -0.26 -9.22
CA PHE A 261 24.56 0.23 -8.04
C PHE A 261 25.27 1.40 -7.34
N ALA A 262 26.61 1.43 -7.38
CA ALA A 262 27.39 2.53 -6.84
C ALA A 262 27.15 3.84 -7.60
N GLU A 263 27.11 3.80 -8.94
CA GLU A 263 26.81 4.97 -9.78
C GLU A 263 25.37 5.45 -9.55
N ILE A 264 24.42 4.53 -9.37
CA ILE A 264 23.02 4.88 -9.02
C ILE A 264 22.96 5.61 -7.69
N LEU A 265 23.63 5.11 -6.65
CA LEU A 265 23.66 5.75 -5.34
C LEU A 265 24.35 7.11 -5.37
N GLN A 266 25.42 7.25 -6.14
CA GLN A 266 26.11 8.53 -6.33
C GLN A 266 25.16 9.55 -6.98
N ALA A 267 24.54 9.23 -8.11
CA ALA A 267 23.61 10.10 -8.80
C ALA A 267 22.41 10.51 -7.91
N ARG A 268 21.92 9.55 -7.12
CA ARG A 268 20.87 9.82 -6.11
C ARG A 268 21.32 10.85 -5.08
N ASN A 269 22.50 10.69 -4.51
CA ASN A 269 23.01 11.60 -3.49
C ASN A 269 23.24 13.02 -4.05
N GLU A 270 23.79 13.12 -5.26
CA GLU A 270 23.96 14.38 -5.97
C GLU A 270 22.60 15.09 -6.23
N PHE A 271 21.59 14.32 -6.65
CA PHE A 271 20.25 14.84 -6.87
C PHE A 271 19.64 15.39 -5.57
N ILE A 272 19.71 14.63 -4.46
CA ILE A 272 19.17 15.06 -3.16
C ILE A 272 19.85 16.34 -2.68
N LEU A 273 21.16 16.45 -2.79
CA LEU A 273 21.89 17.67 -2.40
C LEU A 273 21.47 18.88 -3.23
N CYS A 274 21.36 18.73 -4.57
CA CYS A 274 20.87 19.79 -5.43
C CYS A 274 19.41 20.19 -5.15
N TYR A 275 18.57 19.22 -4.77
CA TYR A 275 17.19 19.49 -4.40
C TYR A 275 17.11 20.31 -3.12
N LEU A 276 17.85 19.92 -2.10
CA LEU A 276 17.89 20.61 -0.80
C LEU A 276 18.45 22.04 -0.93
N ASP A 277 19.49 22.25 -1.74
CA ASP A 277 20.04 23.59 -1.99
C ASP A 277 19.01 24.54 -2.65
N LYS A 278 18.15 24.02 -3.52
CA LYS A 278 17.10 24.82 -4.19
C LYS A 278 15.91 25.13 -3.29
N GLU A 279 15.56 24.21 -2.38
CA GLU A 279 14.42 24.40 -1.47
C GLU A 279 14.79 25.27 -0.26
N LEU A 280 16.10 25.40 0.07
CA LEU A 280 16.60 26.19 1.21
C LEU A 280 17.09 27.60 0.80
N SER A 281 17.17 27.89 -0.50
CA SER A 281 17.54 29.21 -1.06
C SER A 281 16.30 30.03 -1.42
#